data_a3325c54c20adeaa9997164f5c1c2b0b
#
_entry.id   a3325c54c20adeaa9997164f5c1c2b0b
#
_cell.length_a   1.000
_cell.length_b   1.000
_cell.length_c   1.000
_cell.angle_alpha   90.00
_cell.angle_beta   90.00
_cell.angle_gamma   90.00
#
_symmetry.space_group_name_H-M   'P 1'
#
loop_
_entity.id
_entity.type
_entity.pdbx_description
1 polymer ?
#
loop_
_entity_poly.entity_id
_entity_poly.type
_entity_poly.pdbx_seq_one_letter_code
_entity_poly.pdbx_strand_id
1 'polypeptide(L)'
;INYTRPYFAGREIAVGVDFFNYQLNKRNTLVYDQKSNGGTLRGDYSITEHLSHQIRYSLKSENISNVDSTASTAIKNLEGKYVNSGVGHSFLYDQRDNRLDPRDGYYLSFSQDYAGIGGDVDYLKNEGSGGYYIPILGNTDFVLKFSGRFGHIDGNGQDVKSNDNFFLGGNNFRGFQYAGIGPRAQVNGAFKG
;
A
#
# COMPACT_ATOMS: atom_id res chain seq x y z
N ILE A 1 11.41 11.02 -7.97
CA ILE A 1 12.87 10.88 -7.98
C ILE A 1 13.22 9.84 -6.94
N ASN A 2 14.00 8.83 -7.34
CA ASN A 2 14.45 7.77 -6.46
C ASN A 2 15.98 7.73 -6.49
N TYR A 3 16.60 7.65 -5.33
CA TYR A 3 18.02 7.41 -5.16
C TYR A 3 18.25 6.29 -4.16
N THR A 4 19.05 5.31 -4.52
CA THR A 4 19.41 4.19 -3.64
C THR A 4 20.92 3.95 -3.69
N ARG A 5 21.53 3.88 -2.52
CA ARG A 5 22.93 3.50 -2.35
C ARG A 5 22.98 2.09 -1.74
N PRO A 6 23.42 1.08 -2.50
CA PRO A 6 23.49 -0.29 -2.05
C PRO A 6 24.61 -0.48 -1.11
N TYR A 7 25.30 -0.50 -0.44
CA TYR A 7 26.46 -0.62 0.45
C TYR A 7 26.71 0.67 1.22
N PHE A 8 25.83 0.93 2.16
CA PHE A 8 26.02 2.09 3.05
C PHE A 8 27.04 1.79 4.13
N ALA A 9 28.02 2.71 4.29
CA ALA A 9 29.11 2.61 5.27
C ALA A 9 29.90 1.27 5.17
N GLY A 10 30.06 0.71 3.97
CA GLY A 10 30.81 -0.54 3.76
C GLY A 10 30.09 -1.81 4.24
N ARG A 11 28.80 -1.71 4.55
CA ARG A 11 27.94 -2.84 4.94
C ARG A 11 26.91 -3.14 3.85
N GLU A 12 26.39 -4.34 3.84
CA GLU A 12 25.29 -4.78 2.95
C GLU A 12 23.94 -4.21 3.40
N ILE A 13 23.90 -2.90 3.56
CA ILE A 13 22.69 -2.14 3.89
C ILE A 13 22.45 -1.19 2.72
N ALA A 14 21.31 -1.30 2.07
CA ALA A 14 20.88 -0.32 1.07
C ALA A 14 20.12 0.81 1.75
N VAL A 15 20.52 2.05 1.49
CA VAL A 15 19.80 3.24 1.96
C VAL A 15 19.21 3.96 0.76
N GLY A 16 17.93 4.28 0.83
CA GLY A 16 17.20 4.95 -0.25
C GLY A 16 16.45 6.18 0.22
N VAL A 17 16.35 7.13 -0.71
CA VAL A 17 15.53 8.34 -0.55
C VAL A 17 14.63 8.44 -1.78
N ASP A 18 13.35 8.60 -1.54
CA ASP A 18 12.34 8.75 -2.58
C ASP A 18 11.61 10.08 -2.42
N PHE A 19 11.45 10.82 -3.50
CA PHE A 19 10.60 12.01 -3.56
C PHE A 19 9.54 11.82 -4.62
N PHE A 20 8.30 12.16 -4.29
CA PHE A 20 7.18 12.07 -5.20
C PHE A 20 6.32 13.33 -5.17
N ASN A 21 5.75 13.62 -6.33
CA ASN A 21 4.69 14.61 -6.49
C ASN A 21 3.77 14.08 -7.59
N TYR A 22 2.50 13.89 -7.27
CA TYR A 22 1.51 13.47 -8.24
C TYR A 22 0.17 14.17 -7.99
N GLN A 23 -0.59 14.29 -9.07
CA GLN A 23 -1.93 14.85 -9.03
C GLN A 23 -2.89 13.90 -9.75
N LEU A 24 -3.99 13.58 -9.09
CA LEU A 24 -5.11 12.85 -9.65
C LEU A 24 -6.29 13.81 -9.77
N ASN A 25 -6.79 13.96 -10.98
CA ASN A 25 -7.93 14.82 -11.22
C ASN A 25 -9.22 14.01 -11.25
N LYS A 26 -10.30 14.63 -10.80
CA LYS A 26 -11.66 14.11 -10.85
C LYS A 26 -12.00 13.63 -12.26
N ARG A 27 -12.35 12.35 -12.37
CA ARG A 27 -12.78 11.67 -13.59
C ARG A 27 -13.88 10.67 -13.25
N ASN A 28 -14.29 9.87 -14.23
CA ASN A 28 -15.37 8.87 -14.08
C ASN A 28 -15.21 7.90 -12.89
N THR A 29 -14.01 7.70 -12.39
CA THR A 29 -13.71 6.78 -11.28
C THR A 29 -13.44 7.51 -9.96
N LEU A 30 -12.99 8.75 -10.00
CA LEU A 30 -12.71 9.58 -8.82
C LEU A 30 -13.73 10.71 -8.75
N VAL A 31 -14.23 10.96 -7.57
CA VAL A 31 -15.23 12.01 -7.29
C VAL A 31 -14.63 13.27 -6.64
N TYR A 32 -13.29 13.37 -6.64
CA TYR A 32 -12.51 14.50 -6.12
C TYR A 32 -11.17 14.65 -6.84
N ASP A 33 -10.53 15.79 -6.67
CA ASP A 33 -9.15 16.03 -7.07
C ASP A 33 -8.23 15.79 -5.88
N GLN A 34 -7.11 15.10 -6.11
CA GLN A 34 -6.10 14.81 -5.10
C GLN A 34 -4.73 15.26 -5.59
N LYS A 35 -4.02 16.02 -4.78
CA LYS A 35 -2.63 16.36 -4.98
C LYS A 35 -1.81 15.86 -3.81
N SER A 36 -0.78 15.07 -4.09
CA SER A 36 0.08 14.48 -3.07
C SER A 36 1.54 14.76 -3.39
N ASN A 37 2.28 15.14 -2.37
CA ASN A 37 3.72 15.32 -2.43
C ASN A 37 4.36 14.85 -1.13
N GLY A 38 5.57 14.34 -1.24
CA GLY A 38 6.24 13.82 -0.05
C GLY A 38 7.57 13.17 -0.37
N GLY A 39 8.11 12.54 0.67
CA GLY A 39 9.33 11.76 0.59
C GLY A 39 9.35 10.60 1.57
N THR A 40 10.19 9.62 1.25
CA THR A 40 10.44 8.45 2.08
C THR A 40 11.93 8.23 2.21
N LEU A 41 12.38 7.99 3.44
CA LEU A 41 13.69 7.45 3.74
C LEU A 41 13.53 5.96 4.03
N ARG A 42 14.39 5.12 3.47
CA ARG A 42 14.33 3.68 3.71
C ARG A 42 15.73 3.10 3.91
N GLY A 43 15.76 2.05 4.72
CA GLY A 43 16.93 1.21 4.92
C GLY A 43 16.53 -0.26 4.72
N ASP A 44 17.22 -0.94 3.83
CA ASP A 44 16.96 -2.33 3.47
C ASP A 44 18.18 -3.18 3.82
N TYR A 45 18.00 -4.31 4.48
CA TYR A 45 19.08 -5.25 4.76
C TYR A 45 18.58 -6.70 4.79
N SER A 46 19.46 -7.62 4.43
CA SER A 46 19.20 -9.05 4.52
C SER A 46 19.58 -9.56 5.90
N ILE A 47 18.66 -10.24 6.57
CA ILE A 47 18.90 -10.95 7.83
C ILE A 47 19.52 -12.32 7.51
N THR A 48 18.99 -12.99 6.48
CA THR A 48 19.48 -14.25 5.91
C THR A 48 19.37 -14.17 4.39
N GLU A 49 19.83 -15.22 3.68
CA GLU A 49 19.66 -15.33 2.22
C GLU A 49 18.22 -15.21 1.75
N HIS A 50 17.27 -15.65 2.57
CA HIS A 50 15.85 -15.67 2.24
C HIS A 50 15.02 -14.62 2.98
N LEU A 51 15.54 -14.05 4.08
CA LEU A 51 14.82 -13.08 4.91
C LEU A 51 15.42 -11.70 4.79
N SER A 52 14.67 -10.77 4.28
CA SER A 52 15.02 -9.35 4.24
C SER A 52 14.12 -8.52 5.13
N HIS A 53 14.64 -7.43 5.66
CA HIS A 53 13.93 -6.44 6.45
C HIS A 53 14.15 -5.05 5.89
N GLN A 54 13.09 -4.28 5.82
CA GLN A 54 13.11 -2.88 5.44
C GLN A 54 12.54 -2.04 6.60
N ILE A 55 13.17 -0.92 6.87
CA ILE A 55 12.66 0.13 7.76
C ILE A 55 12.45 1.37 6.89
N ARG A 56 11.37 2.12 7.14
CA ARG A 56 11.06 3.35 6.41
C ARG A 56 10.49 4.43 7.32
N TYR A 57 10.80 5.66 6.98
CA TYR A 57 10.11 6.85 7.47
C TYR A 57 9.51 7.57 6.27
N SER A 58 8.24 7.93 6.34
CA SER A 58 7.54 8.63 5.28
C SER A 58 6.89 9.91 5.79
N LEU A 59 7.00 10.96 4.98
CA LEU A 59 6.32 12.23 5.19
C LEU A 59 5.57 12.58 3.90
N LYS A 60 4.25 12.67 3.98
CA LYS A 60 3.36 12.92 2.85
C LYS A 60 2.39 14.04 3.19
N SER A 61 2.28 15.04 2.32
CA SER A 61 1.23 16.05 2.36
C SER A 61 0.21 15.77 1.27
N GLU A 62 -1.04 15.69 1.63
CA GLU A 62 -2.16 15.48 0.71
C GLU A 62 -3.11 16.68 0.76
N ASN A 63 -3.63 17.04 -0.40
CA ASN A 63 -4.67 18.03 -0.54
C ASN A 63 -5.79 17.46 -1.41
N ILE A 64 -6.96 17.29 -0.80
CA ILE A 64 -8.18 16.81 -1.47
C ILE A 64 -9.09 18.00 -1.65
N SER A 65 -9.54 18.23 -2.87
CA SER A 65 -10.36 19.35 -3.26
C SER A 65 -11.37 18.97 -4.35
N ASN A 66 -12.29 19.88 -4.63
CA ASN A 66 -13.28 19.72 -5.71
C ASN A 66 -14.12 18.43 -5.55
N VAL A 67 -14.51 18.12 -4.30
CA VAL A 67 -15.32 16.95 -3.98
C VAL A 67 -16.70 17.09 -4.58
N ASP A 68 -17.21 16.04 -5.22
CA ASP A 68 -18.52 16.03 -5.83
C ASP A 68 -19.62 16.23 -4.77
N SER A 69 -20.58 17.10 -5.04
CA SER A 69 -21.72 17.34 -4.15
C SER A 69 -22.56 16.09 -3.90
N THR A 70 -22.50 15.12 -4.84
CA THR A 70 -23.20 13.82 -4.74
C THR A 70 -22.35 12.72 -4.10
N ALA A 71 -21.13 13.02 -3.66
CA ALA A 71 -20.27 12.05 -2.96
C ALA A 71 -20.85 11.69 -1.58
N SER A 72 -20.42 10.54 -1.07
CA SER A 72 -20.80 10.11 0.29
C SER A 72 -20.21 11.05 1.35
N THR A 73 -20.80 11.08 2.54
CA THR A 73 -20.32 11.90 3.67
C THR A 73 -18.86 11.54 4.02
N ALA A 74 -18.51 10.25 3.97
CA ALA A 74 -17.14 9.79 4.23
C ALA A 74 -16.14 10.40 3.26
N ILE A 75 -16.49 10.56 1.99
CA ILE A 75 -15.64 11.21 0.99
C ILE A 75 -15.62 12.73 1.17
N LYS A 76 -16.75 13.34 1.50
CA LYS A 76 -16.81 14.80 1.77
C LYS A 76 -15.92 15.19 2.96
N ASN A 77 -15.84 14.34 3.97
CA ASN A 77 -14.98 14.55 5.14
C ASN A 77 -13.48 14.42 4.82
N LEU A 78 -13.11 13.96 3.62
CA LEU A 78 -11.71 13.97 3.16
C LEU A 78 -11.27 15.33 2.62
N GLU A 79 -12.20 16.25 2.32
CA GLU A 79 -11.84 17.54 1.74
C GLU A 79 -10.95 18.35 2.68
N GLY A 80 -9.83 18.83 2.16
CA GLY A 80 -8.87 19.60 2.92
C GLY A 80 -7.43 19.16 2.68
N LYS A 81 -6.55 19.76 3.46
CA LYS A 81 -5.12 19.47 3.46
C LYS A 81 -4.72 18.79 4.76
N TYR A 82 -3.95 17.72 4.65
CA TYR A 82 -3.42 17.02 5.81
C TYR A 82 -2.03 16.43 5.54
N VAL A 83 -1.30 16.24 6.62
CA VAL A 83 0.04 15.67 6.63
C VAL A 83 -0.02 14.29 7.27
N ASN A 84 0.55 13.31 6.59
CA ASN A 84 0.79 11.98 7.10
C ASN A 84 2.28 11.80 7.32
N SER A 85 2.68 11.58 8.55
CA SER A 85 4.06 11.35 8.97
C SER A 85 4.12 10.06 9.77
N GLY A 86 4.95 9.10 9.34
CA GLY A 86 4.96 7.79 9.97
C GLY A 86 6.25 7.02 9.75
N VAL A 87 6.39 5.99 10.56
CA VAL A 87 7.41 4.96 10.43
C VAL A 87 6.77 3.63 10.08
N GLY A 88 7.50 2.82 9.36
CA GLY A 88 7.06 1.48 9.05
C GLY A 88 8.22 0.52 8.91
N HIS A 89 7.90 -0.75 8.97
CA HIS A 89 8.85 -1.79 8.64
C HIS A 89 8.17 -2.93 7.88
N SER A 90 8.96 -3.71 7.18
CA SER A 90 8.46 -4.89 6.49
C SER A 90 9.49 -6.01 6.47
N PHE A 91 8.98 -7.22 6.58
CA PHE A 91 9.73 -8.45 6.41
C PHE A 91 9.30 -9.13 5.11
N LEU A 92 10.26 -9.66 4.37
CA LEU A 92 10.02 -10.52 3.23
C LEU A 92 10.85 -11.78 3.39
N TYR A 93 10.17 -12.92 3.49
CA TYR A 93 10.75 -14.25 3.41
C TYR A 93 10.46 -14.82 2.02
N ASP A 94 11.50 -15.10 1.23
CA ASP A 94 11.38 -15.47 -0.17
C ASP A 94 12.24 -16.70 -0.50
N GLN A 95 11.58 -17.81 -0.77
CA GLN A 95 12.17 -19.08 -1.19
C GLN A 95 11.72 -19.51 -2.59
N ARG A 96 11.35 -18.55 -3.43
CA ARG A 96 11.06 -18.84 -4.84
C ARG A 96 12.35 -19.11 -5.60
N ASP A 97 12.26 -20.02 -6.55
CA ASP A 97 13.33 -20.34 -7.51
C ASP A 97 13.72 -19.11 -8.34
N ASN A 98 12.74 -18.30 -8.73
CA ASN A 98 12.95 -17.04 -9.46
C ASN A 98 11.94 -15.98 -8.97
N ARG A 99 12.41 -14.75 -8.74
CA ARG A 99 11.55 -13.65 -8.29
C ARG A 99 10.69 -13.03 -9.39
N LEU A 100 11.16 -13.08 -10.64
CA LEU A 100 10.49 -12.48 -11.78
C LEU A 100 9.53 -13.45 -12.48
N ASP A 101 9.93 -14.71 -12.61
CA ASP A 101 9.13 -15.78 -13.22
C ASP A 101 9.18 -17.03 -12.32
N PRO A 102 8.47 -16.99 -11.17
CA PRO A 102 8.52 -18.07 -10.19
C PRO A 102 7.76 -19.30 -10.70
N ARG A 103 8.42 -20.44 -10.64
CA ARG A 103 7.88 -21.75 -11.02
C ARG A 103 7.71 -22.70 -9.85
N ASP A 104 8.51 -22.50 -8.80
CA ASP A 104 8.47 -23.28 -7.58
C ASP A 104 8.80 -22.42 -6.36
N GLY A 105 8.36 -22.87 -5.17
CA GLY A 105 8.65 -22.22 -3.91
C GLY A 105 7.57 -21.26 -3.45
N TYR A 106 7.90 -20.44 -2.45
CA TYR A 106 6.93 -19.54 -1.83
C TYR A 106 7.57 -18.27 -1.31
N TYR A 107 6.73 -17.29 -1.06
CA TYR A 107 7.10 -16.09 -0.33
C TYR A 107 6.05 -15.73 0.72
N LEU A 108 6.50 -15.08 1.79
CA LEU A 108 5.67 -14.47 2.83
C LEU A 108 6.16 -13.05 3.05
N SER A 109 5.23 -12.10 3.09
CA SER A 109 5.52 -10.71 3.38
C SER A 109 4.61 -10.21 4.49
N PHE A 110 5.18 -9.47 5.42
CA PHE A 110 4.46 -8.76 6.47
C PHE A 110 4.98 -7.34 6.55
N SER A 111 4.09 -6.37 6.64
CA SER A 111 4.44 -4.97 6.88
C SER A 111 3.55 -4.36 7.94
N GLN A 112 4.13 -3.46 8.70
CA GLN A 112 3.45 -2.65 9.69
C GLN A 112 3.87 -1.19 9.52
N ASP A 113 2.89 -0.29 9.48
CA ASP A 113 3.07 1.15 9.37
C ASP A 113 2.32 1.83 10.50
N TYR A 114 3.02 2.67 11.24
CA TYR A 114 2.47 3.57 12.23
C TYR A 114 2.53 5.00 11.69
N ALA A 115 1.39 5.63 11.46
CA ALA A 115 1.24 7.04 11.22
C ALA A 115 0.85 7.73 12.53
N GLY A 116 1.39 8.91 12.81
CA GLY A 116 1.16 9.62 14.09
C GLY A 116 2.40 10.31 14.64
N ILE A 117 3.50 10.31 13.88
CA ILE A 117 4.74 10.98 14.27
C ILE A 117 4.72 12.43 13.77
N GLY A 118 3.89 13.26 14.40
CA GLY A 118 3.76 14.66 14.01
C GLY A 118 3.08 14.83 12.63
N GLY A 119 1.77 14.70 12.60
CA GLY A 119 0.93 14.84 11.41
C GLY A 119 -0.53 14.97 11.82
N ASP A 120 -1.43 14.92 10.85
CA ASP A 120 -2.86 15.10 11.06
C ASP A 120 -3.61 13.75 11.12
N VAL A 121 -2.90 12.63 10.98
CA VAL A 121 -3.46 11.26 11.00
C VAL A 121 -2.73 10.39 12.00
N ASP A 122 -3.44 9.51 12.67
CA ASP A 122 -2.89 8.56 13.64
C ASP A 122 -3.57 7.20 13.43
N TYR A 123 -2.80 6.23 12.97
CA TYR A 123 -3.26 4.85 12.78
C TYR A 123 -2.12 3.85 12.79
N LEU A 124 -2.47 2.60 13.08
CA LEU A 124 -1.61 1.43 12.88
C LEU A 124 -2.16 0.57 11.76
N LYS A 125 -1.37 0.37 10.72
CA LYS A 125 -1.74 -0.42 9.55
C LYS A 125 -0.86 -1.64 9.44
N ASN A 126 -1.48 -2.81 9.34
CA ASN A 126 -0.82 -4.11 9.20
C ASN A 126 -1.24 -4.74 7.88
N GLU A 127 -0.29 -5.23 7.11
CA GLU A 127 -0.53 -5.95 5.87
C GLU A 127 0.29 -7.24 5.84
N GLY A 128 -0.32 -8.32 5.37
CA GLY A 128 0.36 -9.56 5.11
C GLY A 128 -0.01 -10.10 3.74
N SER A 129 0.94 -10.71 3.06
CA SER A 129 0.71 -11.42 1.81
C SER A 129 1.58 -12.64 1.69
N GLY A 130 1.13 -13.61 0.91
CA GLY A 130 1.91 -14.80 0.62
C GLY A 130 1.51 -15.40 -0.72
N GLY A 131 2.42 -16.14 -1.30
CA GLY A 131 2.19 -16.88 -2.53
C GLY A 131 3.01 -18.17 -2.56
N TYR A 132 2.39 -19.24 -3.02
CA TYR A 132 2.99 -20.54 -3.19
C TYR A 132 2.86 -20.99 -4.64
N TYR A 133 3.94 -21.47 -5.22
CA TYR A 133 4.05 -21.88 -6.61
C TYR A 133 4.40 -23.35 -6.69
N ILE A 134 3.67 -24.10 -7.49
CA ILE A 134 3.83 -25.54 -7.66
C ILE A 134 3.87 -25.87 -9.14
N PRO A 135 4.95 -26.49 -9.66
CA PRO A 135 4.97 -27.01 -11.01
C PRO A 135 4.00 -28.21 -11.14
N ILE A 136 3.12 -28.19 -12.12
CA ILE A 136 2.15 -29.27 -12.35
C ILE A 136 2.77 -30.30 -13.29
N LEU A 137 2.54 -31.59 -13.04
CA LEU A 137 2.93 -32.73 -13.88
C LEU A 137 4.44 -32.82 -14.16
N GLY A 138 5.29 -32.34 -13.27
CA GLY A 138 6.74 -32.37 -13.44
C GLY A 138 7.23 -31.47 -14.60
N ASN A 139 6.34 -30.67 -15.19
CA ASN A 139 6.66 -29.74 -16.25
C ASN A 139 6.60 -28.31 -15.71
N THR A 140 7.67 -27.54 -15.93
CA THR A 140 7.79 -26.16 -15.48
C THR A 140 6.96 -25.17 -16.27
N ASP A 141 6.33 -25.58 -17.40
CA ASP A 141 5.51 -24.73 -18.23
C ASP A 141 4.11 -24.47 -17.64
N PHE A 142 3.65 -25.37 -16.77
CA PHE A 142 2.38 -25.24 -16.07
C PHE A 142 2.63 -25.07 -14.57
N VAL A 143 2.40 -23.86 -14.06
CA VAL A 143 2.58 -23.51 -12.65
C VAL A 143 1.24 -23.16 -12.03
N LEU A 144 0.91 -23.84 -10.94
CA LEU A 144 -0.23 -23.48 -10.11
C LEU A 144 0.23 -22.48 -9.03
N LYS A 145 -0.45 -21.36 -8.95
CA LYS A 145 -0.19 -20.33 -7.94
C LYS A 145 -1.35 -20.21 -6.97
N PHE A 146 -1.07 -20.38 -5.69
CA PHE A 146 -1.94 -19.96 -4.61
C PHE A 146 -1.42 -18.67 -4.01
N SER A 147 -2.27 -17.67 -3.81
CA SER A 147 -1.86 -16.43 -3.16
C SER A 147 -2.97 -15.84 -2.33
N GLY A 148 -2.59 -15.22 -1.22
CA GLY A 148 -3.50 -14.54 -0.31
C GLY A 148 -2.92 -13.22 0.17
N ARG A 149 -3.81 -12.33 0.59
CA ARG A 149 -3.46 -11.05 1.22
C ARG A 149 -4.46 -10.78 2.33
N PHE A 150 -3.98 -10.24 3.43
CA PHE A 150 -4.82 -9.68 4.48
C PHE A 150 -4.33 -8.26 4.83
N GLY A 151 -5.23 -7.45 5.36
CA GLY A 151 -4.92 -6.12 5.86
C GLY A 151 -5.81 -5.76 7.04
N HIS A 152 -5.26 -5.06 7.99
CA HIS A 152 -5.95 -4.51 9.15
C HIS A 152 -5.43 -3.11 9.41
N ILE A 153 -6.33 -2.16 9.63
CA ILE A 153 -6.00 -0.79 10.00
C ILE A 153 -6.85 -0.38 11.19
N ASP A 154 -6.22 0.22 12.17
CA ASP A 154 -6.85 0.72 13.38
C ASP A 154 -6.41 2.15 13.64
N GLY A 155 -7.38 3.03 13.88
CA GLY A 155 -7.11 4.42 14.24
C GLY A 155 -6.81 4.56 15.72
N ASN A 156 -5.70 5.17 16.06
CA ASN A 156 -5.26 5.38 17.44
C ASN A 156 -5.97 6.60 18.05
N GLY A 157 -7.24 6.41 18.42
CA GLY A 157 -8.07 7.47 19.03
C GLY A 157 -8.74 8.43 18.03
N GLN A 158 -8.64 8.18 16.73
CA GLN A 158 -9.37 8.92 15.70
C GLN A 158 -9.84 7.99 14.58
N ASP A 159 -10.84 8.43 13.83
CA ASP A 159 -11.32 7.69 12.67
C ASP A 159 -10.28 7.68 11.56
N VAL A 160 -10.04 6.49 11.00
CA VAL A 160 -9.17 6.33 9.82
C VAL A 160 -9.82 6.99 8.62
N LYS A 161 -9.08 7.86 7.94
CA LYS A 161 -9.56 8.50 6.71
C LYS A 161 -9.82 7.45 5.62
N SER A 162 -10.89 7.62 4.85
CA SER A 162 -11.30 6.63 3.84
C SER A 162 -10.21 6.33 2.81
N ASN A 163 -9.36 7.31 2.47
CA ASN A 163 -8.25 7.13 1.52
C ASN A 163 -7.05 6.37 2.09
N ASP A 164 -6.93 6.20 3.42
CA ASP A 164 -5.92 5.37 4.07
C ASP A 164 -6.37 3.91 4.24
N ASN A 165 -7.67 3.63 4.04
CA ASN A 165 -8.25 2.30 4.11
C ASN A 165 -7.81 1.40 2.95
N PHE A 166 -8.14 0.11 3.06
CA PHE A 166 -7.92 -0.86 2.00
C PHE A 166 -9.04 -0.79 0.96
N PHE A 167 -8.66 -0.90 -0.31
CA PHE A 167 -9.60 -0.95 -1.43
C PHE A 167 -9.51 -2.31 -2.14
N LEU A 168 -10.67 -2.89 -2.45
CA LEU A 168 -10.79 -4.11 -3.23
C LEU A 168 -11.46 -3.84 -4.57
N GLY A 169 -10.89 -4.40 -5.63
CA GLY A 169 -11.35 -4.25 -7.02
C GLY A 169 -10.24 -3.80 -7.95
N GLY A 170 -10.53 -3.70 -9.23
CA GLY A 170 -9.55 -3.36 -10.25
C GLY A 170 -8.43 -4.40 -10.36
N ASN A 171 -7.19 -3.97 -10.22
CA ASN A 171 -6.02 -4.82 -10.41
C ASN A 171 -5.80 -5.84 -9.28
N ASN A 172 -6.30 -5.57 -8.07
CA ASN A 172 -6.10 -6.45 -6.91
C ASN A 172 -7.24 -7.46 -6.72
N PHE A 173 -8.39 -7.25 -7.37
CA PHE A 173 -9.48 -8.21 -7.42
C PHE A 173 -10.19 -8.11 -8.77
N ARG A 174 -9.81 -8.99 -9.70
CA ARG A 174 -10.30 -8.98 -11.10
C ARG A 174 -11.80 -9.26 -11.17
N GLY A 175 -12.47 -8.62 -12.13
CA GLY A 175 -13.91 -8.72 -12.31
C GLY A 175 -14.72 -7.65 -11.59
N PHE A 176 -14.11 -6.84 -10.76
CA PHE A 176 -14.74 -5.72 -10.07
C PHE A 176 -14.05 -4.39 -10.41
N GLN A 177 -14.81 -3.31 -10.42
CA GLN A 177 -14.24 -1.96 -10.58
C GLN A 177 -13.32 -1.63 -9.42
N TYR A 178 -12.41 -0.68 -9.61
CA TYR A 178 -11.58 -0.13 -8.52
C TYR A 178 -12.46 0.33 -7.35
N ALA A 179 -12.10 -0.06 -6.13
CA ALA A 179 -12.91 0.16 -4.92
C ALA A 179 -14.36 -0.37 -5.04
N GLY A 180 -14.61 -1.30 -5.95
CA GLY A 180 -15.96 -1.81 -6.24
C GLY A 180 -16.51 -2.79 -5.21
N ILE A 181 -15.69 -3.27 -4.29
CA ILE A 181 -16.06 -4.18 -3.20
C ILE A 181 -15.83 -3.46 -1.87
N GLY A 182 -16.88 -3.35 -1.06
CA GLY A 182 -16.81 -2.74 0.27
C GLY A 182 -18.11 -2.07 0.68
N PRO A 183 -18.16 -1.48 1.88
CA PRO A 183 -19.29 -0.71 2.35
C PRO A 183 -19.58 0.46 1.41
N ARG A 184 -20.86 0.67 1.11
CA ARG A 184 -21.31 1.78 0.25
C ARG A 184 -22.33 2.61 0.98
N ALA A 185 -22.21 3.93 0.89
CA ALA A 185 -23.20 4.84 1.39
C ALA A 185 -24.38 4.98 0.40
N GLN A 186 -25.59 5.07 0.93
CA GLN A 186 -26.76 5.41 0.13
C GLN A 186 -26.91 6.93 0.07
N VAL A 187 -26.81 7.50 -1.11
CA VAL A 187 -26.98 8.94 -1.35
C VAL A 187 -28.07 9.12 -2.41
N ASN A 188 -29.17 9.79 -2.05
CA ASN A 188 -30.34 10.02 -2.93
C ASN A 188 -30.88 8.73 -3.57
N GLY A 189 -30.98 7.64 -2.81
CA GLY A 189 -31.48 6.36 -3.28
C GLY A 189 -30.50 5.52 -4.11
N ALA A 190 -29.32 6.02 -4.41
CA ALA A 190 -28.26 5.29 -5.12
C ALA A 190 -27.11 4.92 -4.18
N PHE A 191 -26.58 3.70 -4.32
CA PHE A 191 -25.38 3.29 -3.58
C PHE A 191 -24.14 3.92 -4.23
N LYS A 192 -23.38 4.68 -3.41
CA LYS A 192 -22.13 5.33 -3.82
C LYS A 192 -21.02 4.93 -2.84
N GLY A 193 -19.85 4.59 -3.37
CA GLY A 193 -18.63 4.31 -2.62
C GLY A 193 -17.69 5.50 -2.62
#